data_9985e9030ab384e572a0df400bd03e2a
#
_entry.id   9985e9030ab384e572a0df400bd03e2a
#
_cell.length_a   1.000
_cell.length_b   1.000
_cell.length_c   1.000
_cell.angle_alpha   90.00
_cell.angle_beta   90.00
_cell.angle_gamma   90.00
#
_symmetry.space_group_name_H-M   'P 1'
#
loop_
_entity.id
_entity.type
_entity.pdbx_description
1 polymer ?
#
loop_
_entity_poly.entity_id
_entity_poly.type
_entity_poly.pdbx_seq_one_letter_code
_entity_poly.pdbx_strand_id
1 'polypeptide(L)'
;TIIGDAIARSLEFSGHDVIRHNHVGDWGTQFGMLIAYLDQQEGDKHAELADLETFYRAARKRFDDEEAFADLARDYVVKLQGGDPHVCSVWQRFIETSLSHCEAIYGRLGVTLKRNDVRAESDYNDDLPVVIDDLRAQGLLEESKGAQCVFLDEFKNKDGEIAPVIVQKSDGGYLYATTDLSAVRYRAGEVGAERLLYIVDARQNLHLKQVFAVARAAGYAPDSVLLEHYPFGTMLGMDHKPFKSRVGGLVKLMDLLQEAEDRAYVLVGEKNPDL
;
A
#
# COMPACT_ATOMS: atom_id res chain seq x y z
N THR A 1 1.79 -8.10 -8.12
CA THR A 1 0.92 -9.28 -7.87
C THR A 1 1.39 -10.50 -8.64
N ILE A 2 1.44 -10.50 -10.00
CA ILE A 2 1.84 -11.66 -10.84
C ILE A 2 3.23 -12.20 -10.47
N ILE A 3 4.22 -11.33 -10.33
CA ILE A 3 5.60 -11.73 -9.98
C ILE A 3 5.63 -12.39 -8.60
N GLY A 4 4.95 -11.80 -7.62
CA GLY A 4 4.87 -12.37 -6.28
C GLY A 4 4.19 -13.73 -6.24
N ASP A 5 3.10 -13.88 -7.00
CA ASP A 5 2.39 -15.16 -7.11
C ASP A 5 3.26 -16.24 -7.77
N ALA A 6 3.98 -15.90 -8.83
CA ALA A 6 4.89 -16.82 -9.49
C ALA A 6 6.03 -17.28 -8.56
N ILE A 7 6.62 -16.35 -7.78
CA ILE A 7 7.64 -16.67 -6.79
C ILE A 7 7.06 -17.57 -5.69
N ALA A 8 5.89 -17.22 -5.13
CA ALA A 8 5.25 -17.98 -4.08
C ALA A 8 4.97 -19.43 -4.52
N ARG A 9 4.36 -19.61 -5.69
CA ARG A 9 4.09 -20.94 -6.26
C ARG A 9 5.37 -21.75 -6.55
N SER A 10 6.44 -21.08 -6.97
CA SER A 10 7.73 -21.75 -7.21
C SER A 10 8.37 -22.23 -5.91
N LEU A 11 8.28 -21.42 -4.85
CA LEU A 11 8.78 -21.81 -3.52
C LEU A 11 7.96 -22.94 -2.91
N GLU A 12 6.62 -22.90 -3.01
CA GLU A 12 5.74 -23.99 -2.59
C GLU A 12 6.05 -25.30 -3.34
N PHE A 13 6.23 -25.21 -4.66
CA PHE A 13 6.62 -26.36 -5.47
C PHE A 13 7.97 -26.96 -5.04
N SER A 14 8.88 -26.11 -4.55
CA SER A 14 10.18 -26.50 -4.01
C SER A 14 10.12 -27.01 -2.56
N GLY A 15 8.93 -27.10 -1.97
CA GLY A 15 8.69 -27.66 -0.64
C GLY A 15 8.83 -26.66 0.52
N HIS A 16 8.86 -25.36 0.23
CA HIS A 16 8.82 -24.32 1.26
C HIS A 16 7.40 -24.07 1.75
N ASP A 17 7.27 -23.74 3.03
CA ASP A 17 6.04 -23.20 3.60
C ASP A 17 5.94 -21.70 3.29
N VAL A 18 4.93 -21.31 2.51
CA VAL A 18 4.79 -19.95 2.00
C VAL A 18 3.53 -19.30 2.52
N ILE A 19 3.69 -18.23 3.27
CA ILE A 19 2.59 -17.39 3.74
C ILE A 19 2.49 -16.17 2.82
N ARG A 20 1.30 -15.97 2.24
CA ARG A 20 1.00 -14.80 1.43
C ARG A 20 0.45 -13.69 2.30
N HIS A 21 1.05 -12.51 2.21
CA HIS A 21 0.50 -11.30 2.81
C HIS A 21 0.22 -10.27 1.71
N ASN A 22 -1.05 -10.07 1.41
CA ASN A 22 -1.51 -8.98 0.55
C ASN A 22 -1.61 -7.71 1.40
N HIS A 23 -0.53 -6.93 1.43
CA HIS A 23 -0.44 -5.70 2.21
C HIS A 23 -1.19 -4.58 1.50
N VAL A 24 -2.42 -4.32 1.92
CA VAL A 24 -3.34 -3.35 1.31
C VAL A 24 -3.30 -2.06 2.10
N GLY A 25 -3.12 -0.93 1.38
CA GLY A 25 -3.25 0.40 1.96
C GLY A 25 -4.72 0.75 2.15
N ASP A 26 -5.23 0.58 3.34
CA ASP A 26 -6.65 0.78 3.68
C ASP A 26 -6.85 1.87 4.73
N TRP A 27 -5.82 2.62 5.07
CA TRP A 27 -5.82 3.59 6.15
C TRP A 27 -5.26 4.94 5.72
N GLY A 28 -5.60 6.00 6.45
CA GLY A 28 -5.01 7.32 6.26
C GLY A 28 -5.87 8.34 5.51
N THR A 29 -5.25 9.45 5.12
CA THR A 29 -5.91 10.67 4.61
C THR A 29 -6.82 10.41 3.40
N GLN A 30 -6.47 9.48 2.54
CA GLN A 30 -7.27 9.15 1.37
C GLN A 30 -8.67 8.61 1.76
N PHE A 31 -8.78 7.82 2.82
CA PHE A 31 -10.08 7.31 3.27
C PHE A 31 -10.91 8.39 3.94
N GLY A 32 -10.30 9.27 4.75
CA GLY A 32 -11.00 10.45 5.27
C GLY A 32 -11.58 11.31 4.16
N MET A 33 -10.81 11.54 3.10
CA MET A 33 -11.26 12.28 1.90
C MET A 33 -12.43 11.59 1.19
N LEU A 34 -12.35 10.26 0.96
CA LEU A 34 -13.38 9.50 0.28
C LEU A 34 -14.69 9.47 1.10
N ILE A 35 -14.59 9.25 2.40
CA ILE A 35 -15.77 9.21 3.29
C ILE A 35 -16.41 10.57 3.37
N ALA A 36 -15.62 11.64 3.59
CA ALA A 36 -16.13 13.01 3.62
C ALA A 36 -16.81 13.41 2.30
N TYR A 37 -16.25 12.97 1.16
CA TYR A 37 -16.84 13.21 -0.15
C TYR A 37 -18.17 12.49 -0.30
N LEU A 38 -18.24 11.19 0.07
CA LEU A 38 -19.46 10.40 -0.02
C LEU A 38 -20.57 10.97 0.87
N ASP A 39 -20.26 11.43 2.07
CA ASP A 39 -21.25 11.97 3.00
C ASP A 39 -21.85 13.30 2.54
N GLN A 40 -21.15 14.03 1.68
CA GLN A 40 -21.64 15.27 1.10
C GLN A 40 -22.40 15.08 -0.24
N GLN A 41 -22.42 13.85 -0.79
CA GLN A 41 -23.21 13.59 -2.00
C GLN A 41 -24.68 13.40 -1.66
N GLU A 42 -25.55 14.01 -2.49
CA GLU A 42 -26.99 13.78 -2.51
C GLU A 42 -27.29 12.69 -3.57
N GLY A 43 -27.77 11.54 -3.16
CA GLY A 43 -28.13 10.48 -4.13
C GLY A 43 -27.96 9.05 -3.64
N ASP A 44 -27.95 8.10 -4.58
CA ASP A 44 -27.74 6.69 -4.27
C ASP A 44 -26.25 6.38 -4.02
N LYS A 45 -25.88 6.42 -2.74
CA LYS A 45 -24.51 6.13 -2.28
C LYS A 45 -24.00 4.72 -2.64
N HIS A 46 -24.85 3.82 -3.10
CA HIS A 46 -24.45 2.50 -3.59
C HIS A 46 -24.01 2.55 -5.06
N ALA A 47 -24.70 3.33 -5.89
CA ALA A 47 -24.34 3.47 -7.31
C ALA A 47 -23.00 4.20 -7.49
N GLU A 48 -22.66 5.14 -6.58
CA GLU A 48 -21.42 5.92 -6.62
C GLU A 48 -20.17 5.06 -6.37
N LEU A 49 -20.28 3.99 -5.57
CA LEU A 49 -19.18 3.07 -5.30
C LEU A 49 -18.91 2.08 -6.47
N ALA A 50 -19.79 2.02 -7.47
CA ALA A 50 -19.58 1.14 -8.62
C ALA A 50 -18.40 1.59 -9.52
N ASP A 51 -18.07 2.88 -9.53
CA ASP A 51 -16.88 3.43 -10.21
C ASP A 51 -15.99 4.17 -9.22
N LEU A 52 -15.29 3.41 -8.38
CA LEU A 52 -14.38 3.93 -7.35
C LEU A 52 -13.31 4.85 -7.92
N GLU A 53 -12.88 4.64 -9.15
CA GLU A 53 -11.82 5.46 -9.75
C GLU A 53 -12.31 6.86 -10.07
N THR A 54 -13.48 6.98 -10.71
CA THR A 54 -14.10 8.28 -10.99
C THR A 54 -14.43 8.99 -9.69
N PHE A 55 -14.95 8.25 -8.70
CA PHE A 55 -15.24 8.76 -7.37
C PHE A 55 -13.97 9.30 -6.68
N TYR A 56 -12.87 8.51 -6.67
CA TYR A 56 -11.59 8.93 -6.11
C TYR A 56 -11.05 10.19 -6.77
N ARG A 57 -11.11 10.29 -8.11
CA ARG A 57 -10.65 11.48 -8.84
C ARG A 57 -11.42 12.73 -8.49
N ALA A 58 -12.75 12.61 -8.37
CA ALA A 58 -13.61 13.72 -7.98
C ALA A 58 -13.31 14.19 -6.55
N ALA A 59 -13.22 13.25 -5.61
CA ALA A 59 -12.86 13.52 -4.22
C ALA A 59 -11.46 14.17 -4.12
N ARG A 60 -10.47 13.63 -4.84
CA ARG A 60 -9.11 14.13 -4.86
C ARG A 60 -9.01 15.55 -5.43
N LYS A 61 -9.70 15.78 -6.55
CA LYS A 61 -9.75 17.13 -7.14
C LYS A 61 -10.29 18.15 -6.15
N ARG A 62 -11.37 17.79 -5.46
CA ARG A 62 -11.98 18.66 -4.48
C ARG A 62 -11.07 18.90 -3.26
N PHE A 63 -10.37 17.87 -2.82
CA PHE A 63 -9.38 17.96 -1.74
C PHE A 63 -8.22 18.91 -2.08
N ASP A 64 -7.79 18.91 -3.35
CA ASP A 64 -6.70 19.77 -3.81
C ASP A 64 -7.16 21.22 -4.07
N ASP A 65 -8.41 21.42 -4.46
CA ASP A 65 -8.95 22.73 -4.87
C ASP A 65 -9.66 23.49 -3.72
N GLU A 66 -10.16 22.79 -2.68
CA GLU A 66 -10.98 23.37 -1.61
C GLU A 66 -10.37 23.13 -0.22
N GLU A 67 -9.77 24.14 0.38
CA GLU A 67 -9.12 24.03 1.71
C GLU A 67 -10.12 23.56 2.80
N ALA A 68 -11.34 24.10 2.80
CA ALA A 68 -12.39 23.68 3.74
C ALA A 68 -12.75 22.20 3.61
N PHE A 69 -12.72 21.62 2.41
CA PHE A 69 -12.94 20.21 2.20
C PHE A 69 -11.72 19.38 2.64
N ALA A 70 -10.51 19.89 2.41
CA ALA A 70 -9.30 19.23 2.89
C ALA A 70 -9.27 19.15 4.43
N ASP A 71 -9.71 20.19 5.13
CA ASP A 71 -9.84 20.18 6.59
C ASP A 71 -10.91 19.18 7.05
N LEU A 72 -12.08 19.18 6.40
CA LEU A 72 -13.12 18.20 6.68
C LEU A 72 -12.62 16.76 6.47
N ALA A 73 -11.87 16.50 5.40
CA ALA A 73 -11.28 15.18 5.14
C ALA A 73 -10.31 14.75 6.27
N ARG A 74 -9.51 15.67 6.82
CA ARG A 74 -8.65 15.42 7.98
C ARG A 74 -9.45 15.10 9.24
N ASP A 75 -10.56 15.82 9.47
CA ASP A 75 -11.48 15.52 10.58
C ASP A 75 -12.08 14.11 10.46
N TYR A 76 -12.40 13.67 9.24
CA TYR A 76 -12.87 12.30 9.01
C TYR A 76 -11.79 11.23 9.25
N VAL A 77 -10.51 11.54 9.02
CA VAL A 77 -9.42 10.65 9.45
C VAL A 77 -9.40 10.51 10.96
N VAL A 78 -9.53 11.61 11.70
CA VAL A 78 -9.57 11.59 13.17
C VAL A 78 -10.77 10.78 13.67
N LYS A 79 -11.96 10.97 13.07
CA LYS A 79 -13.16 10.19 13.41
C LYS A 79 -12.97 8.69 13.12
N LEU A 80 -12.37 8.36 11.97
CA LEU A 80 -12.06 6.97 11.63
C LEU A 80 -11.12 6.34 12.66
N GLN A 81 -10.06 7.04 13.02
CA GLN A 81 -9.10 6.60 14.02
C GLN A 81 -9.70 6.53 15.43
N GLY A 82 -10.65 7.41 15.73
CA GLY A 82 -11.42 7.41 16.97
C GLY A 82 -12.53 6.35 17.04
N GLY A 83 -12.73 5.57 15.97
CA GLY A 83 -13.73 4.50 15.95
C GLY A 83 -15.17 5.00 15.81
N ASP A 84 -15.41 6.17 15.20
CA ASP A 84 -16.77 6.65 14.94
C ASP A 84 -17.58 5.61 14.16
N PRO A 85 -18.73 5.14 14.66
CA PRO A 85 -19.45 4.01 14.08
C PRO A 85 -19.92 4.25 12.64
N HIS A 86 -20.33 5.49 12.31
CA HIS A 86 -20.76 5.81 10.94
C HIS A 86 -19.56 5.79 9.99
N VAL A 87 -18.50 6.48 10.37
CA VAL A 87 -17.27 6.58 9.55
C VAL A 87 -16.64 5.21 9.32
N CYS A 88 -16.56 4.40 10.38
CA CYS A 88 -16.06 3.02 10.28
C CYS A 88 -16.93 2.14 9.37
N SER A 89 -18.27 2.28 9.44
CA SER A 89 -19.18 1.54 8.57
C SER A 89 -19.00 1.92 7.09
N VAL A 90 -18.85 3.20 6.80
CA VAL A 90 -18.58 3.67 5.42
C VAL A 90 -17.22 3.21 4.94
N TRP A 91 -16.20 3.30 5.78
CA TRP A 91 -14.85 2.79 5.50
C TRP A 91 -14.87 1.30 5.14
N GLN A 92 -15.52 0.46 5.93
CA GLN A 92 -15.64 -0.98 5.66
C GLN A 92 -16.26 -1.25 4.29
N ARG A 93 -17.26 -0.47 3.87
CA ARG A 93 -17.88 -0.59 2.53
C ARG A 93 -16.89 -0.26 1.42
N PHE A 94 -16.06 0.79 1.57
CA PHE A 94 -15.00 1.11 0.63
C PHE A 94 -13.98 -0.03 0.51
N ILE A 95 -13.55 -0.58 1.64
CA ILE A 95 -12.59 -1.69 1.66
C ILE A 95 -13.18 -2.92 0.98
N GLU A 96 -14.41 -3.31 1.33
CA GLU A 96 -15.09 -4.47 0.73
C GLU A 96 -15.21 -4.32 -0.79
N THR A 97 -15.63 -3.15 -1.27
CA THR A 97 -15.75 -2.87 -2.70
C THR A 97 -14.39 -2.92 -3.39
N SER A 98 -13.36 -2.30 -2.79
CA SER A 98 -11.99 -2.29 -3.33
C SER A 98 -11.40 -3.69 -3.42
N LEU A 99 -11.55 -4.49 -2.37
CA LEU A 99 -11.04 -5.86 -2.34
C LEU A 99 -11.78 -6.75 -3.35
N SER A 100 -13.10 -6.59 -3.51
CA SER A 100 -13.85 -7.33 -4.53
C SER A 100 -13.38 -7.01 -5.95
N HIS A 101 -13.05 -5.75 -6.25
CA HIS A 101 -12.43 -5.37 -7.53
C HIS A 101 -11.04 -5.99 -7.70
N CYS A 102 -10.23 -6.00 -6.65
CA CYS A 102 -8.92 -6.67 -6.68
C CYS A 102 -9.04 -8.16 -6.95
N GLU A 103 -9.98 -8.85 -6.30
CA GLU A 103 -10.23 -10.27 -6.49
C GLU A 103 -10.67 -10.61 -7.93
N ALA A 104 -11.49 -9.76 -8.55
CA ALA A 104 -11.86 -9.93 -9.95
C ALA A 104 -10.63 -9.85 -10.88
N ILE A 105 -9.71 -8.91 -10.61
CA ILE A 105 -8.44 -8.77 -11.34
C ILE A 105 -7.54 -9.99 -11.09
N TYR A 106 -7.41 -10.44 -9.83
CA TYR A 106 -6.59 -11.60 -9.48
C TYR A 106 -7.10 -12.86 -10.19
N GLY A 107 -8.42 -13.08 -10.20
CA GLY A 107 -9.03 -14.19 -10.92
C GLY A 107 -8.70 -14.16 -12.42
N ARG A 108 -8.81 -12.99 -13.07
CA ARG A 108 -8.49 -12.84 -14.50
C ARG A 108 -7.01 -13.07 -14.81
N LEU A 109 -6.12 -12.69 -13.89
CA LEU A 109 -4.67 -12.88 -14.02
C LEU A 109 -4.21 -14.30 -13.60
N GLY A 110 -5.09 -15.15 -13.10
CA GLY A 110 -4.75 -16.47 -12.56
C GLY A 110 -3.86 -16.40 -11.30
N VAL A 111 -3.94 -15.30 -10.55
CA VAL A 111 -3.22 -15.10 -9.30
C VAL A 111 -3.94 -15.81 -8.16
N THR A 112 -3.20 -16.45 -7.28
CA THR A 112 -3.74 -17.30 -6.20
C THR A 112 -4.05 -16.56 -4.90
N LEU A 113 -3.81 -15.24 -4.84
CA LEU A 113 -4.17 -14.42 -3.68
C LEU A 113 -5.67 -14.48 -3.39
N LYS A 114 -6.00 -14.61 -2.11
CA LYS A 114 -7.36 -14.70 -1.61
C LYS A 114 -7.62 -13.62 -0.56
N ARG A 115 -8.89 -13.46 -0.18
CA ARG A 115 -9.31 -12.54 0.89
C ARG A 115 -8.56 -12.79 2.21
N ASN A 116 -8.34 -14.04 2.57
CA ASN A 116 -7.65 -14.41 3.80
C ASN A 116 -6.14 -14.10 3.79
N ASP A 117 -5.57 -13.78 2.63
CA ASP A 117 -4.17 -13.35 2.51
C ASP A 117 -4.03 -11.84 2.77
N VAL A 118 -5.14 -11.11 2.89
CA VAL A 118 -5.11 -9.67 3.17
C VAL A 118 -4.64 -9.47 4.62
N ARG A 119 -3.59 -8.68 4.75
CA ARG A 119 -3.10 -8.12 5.99
C ARG A 119 -2.85 -6.63 5.74
N ALA A 120 -3.87 -5.84 5.99
CA ALA A 120 -3.92 -4.43 5.63
C ALA A 120 -3.12 -3.54 6.59
N GLU A 121 -2.90 -2.28 6.23
CA GLU A 121 -2.24 -1.30 7.09
C GLU A 121 -3.00 -1.11 8.42
N SER A 122 -4.33 -1.11 8.38
CA SER A 122 -5.19 -0.98 9.58
C SER A 122 -5.01 -2.11 10.60
N ASP A 123 -4.60 -3.30 10.15
CA ASP A 123 -4.35 -4.45 11.04
C ASP A 123 -3.16 -4.24 11.99
N TYR A 124 -2.38 -3.20 11.78
CA TYR A 124 -1.22 -2.86 12.60
C TYR A 124 -1.45 -1.65 13.52
N ASN A 125 -2.64 -1.03 13.49
CA ASN A 125 -2.89 0.21 14.21
C ASN A 125 -2.61 0.13 15.72
N ASP A 126 -2.99 -0.98 16.37
CA ASP A 126 -2.76 -1.18 17.79
C ASP A 126 -1.26 -1.36 18.14
N ASP A 127 -0.45 -1.75 17.16
CA ASP A 127 0.99 -1.96 17.33
C ASP A 127 1.82 -0.70 17.05
N LEU A 128 1.26 0.32 16.38
CA LEU A 128 2.01 1.54 16.05
C LEU A 128 2.54 2.28 17.29
N PRO A 129 1.76 2.47 18.38
CA PRO A 129 2.28 3.04 19.61
C PRO A 129 3.40 2.18 20.22
N VAL A 130 3.25 0.85 20.16
CA VAL A 130 4.24 -0.10 20.71
C VAL A 130 5.58 0.04 19.98
N VAL A 131 5.57 0.17 18.66
CA VAL A 131 6.78 0.43 17.87
C VAL A 131 7.48 1.72 18.32
N ILE A 132 6.75 2.81 18.54
CA ILE A 132 7.33 4.06 19.01
C ILE A 132 7.93 3.91 20.42
N ASP A 133 7.23 3.23 21.32
CA ASP A 133 7.71 3.02 22.69
C ASP A 133 8.92 2.10 22.72
N ASP A 134 8.97 1.06 21.92
CA ASP A 134 10.12 0.18 21.75
C ASP A 134 11.35 0.93 21.24
N LEU A 135 11.18 1.71 20.16
CA LEU A 135 12.27 2.52 19.61
C LEU A 135 12.80 3.55 20.62
N ARG A 136 11.89 4.15 21.41
CA ARG A 136 12.26 5.08 22.48
C ARG A 136 13.02 4.38 23.61
N ALA A 137 12.54 3.23 24.06
CA ALA A 137 13.17 2.47 25.13
C ALA A 137 14.60 1.99 24.76
N GLN A 138 14.83 1.77 23.47
CA GLN A 138 16.13 1.37 22.94
C GLN A 138 17.06 2.56 22.64
N GLY A 139 16.59 3.80 22.83
CA GLY A 139 17.37 5.01 22.56
C GLY A 139 17.61 5.27 21.06
N LEU A 140 16.75 4.71 20.19
CA LEU A 140 16.82 4.89 18.73
C LEU A 140 16.04 6.12 18.24
N LEU A 141 15.15 6.70 19.07
CA LEU A 141 14.37 7.87 18.71
C LEU A 141 15.06 9.17 19.10
N GLU A 142 15.10 10.08 18.15
CA GLU A 142 15.49 11.47 18.35
C GLU A 142 14.38 12.40 17.84
N GLU A 143 14.14 13.50 18.58
CA GLU A 143 13.21 14.52 18.11
C GLU A 143 13.88 15.43 17.09
N SER A 144 13.25 15.60 15.91
CA SER A 144 13.68 16.52 14.89
C SER A 144 12.50 17.31 14.37
N LYS A 145 12.52 18.63 14.57
CA LYS A 145 11.45 19.57 14.16
C LYS A 145 10.06 19.14 14.68
N GLY A 146 10.01 18.63 15.91
CA GLY A 146 8.80 18.14 16.56
C GLY A 146 8.37 16.72 16.15
N ALA A 147 9.02 16.10 15.17
CA ALA A 147 8.75 14.73 14.75
C ALA A 147 9.67 13.74 15.45
N GLN A 148 9.21 12.49 15.66
CA GLN A 148 10.05 11.41 16.16
C GLN A 148 10.74 10.72 14.98
N CYS A 149 12.06 10.64 15.04
CA CYS A 149 12.89 10.19 13.93
C CYS A 149 13.92 9.16 14.40
N VAL A 150 14.31 8.27 13.49
CA VAL A 150 15.51 7.41 13.65
C VAL A 150 16.56 7.87 12.68
N PHE A 151 17.79 8.09 13.19
CA PHE A 151 18.95 8.50 12.40
C PHE A 151 19.91 7.32 12.27
N LEU A 152 20.21 6.93 11.01
CA LEU A 152 21.16 5.87 10.70
C LEU A 152 22.23 6.41 9.75
N ASP A 153 23.50 6.22 10.09
CA ASP A 153 24.67 6.79 9.40
C ASP A 153 24.76 6.41 7.90
N GLU A 154 24.14 5.31 7.53
CA GLU A 154 24.13 4.80 6.14
C GLU A 154 23.17 5.58 5.21
N PHE A 155 22.22 6.35 5.75
CA PHE A 155 21.27 7.13 4.95
C PHE A 155 21.64 8.61 4.95
N LYS A 156 22.32 9.04 3.91
CA LYS A 156 22.73 10.44 3.74
C LYS A 156 21.99 11.09 2.60
N ASN A 157 21.63 12.36 2.82
CA ASN A 157 21.06 13.22 1.77
C ASN A 157 22.18 13.66 0.77
N LYS A 158 21.81 14.47 -0.23
CA LYS A 158 22.75 14.94 -1.25
C LYS A 158 23.86 15.84 -0.69
N ASP A 159 23.63 16.41 0.47
CA ASP A 159 24.56 17.34 1.15
C ASP A 159 25.48 16.56 2.13
N GLY A 160 25.32 15.24 2.23
CA GLY A 160 26.11 14.38 3.09
C GLY A 160 25.61 14.32 4.55
N GLU A 161 24.49 14.96 4.86
CA GLU A 161 23.85 14.90 6.17
C GLU A 161 23.01 13.64 6.30
N ILE A 162 22.89 13.10 7.51
CA ILE A 162 22.08 11.93 7.78
C ILE A 162 20.60 12.28 7.57
N ALA A 163 19.94 11.56 6.66
CA ALA A 163 18.51 11.73 6.40
C ALA A 163 17.69 10.93 7.44
N PRO A 164 16.81 11.59 8.21
CA PRO A 164 16.02 10.89 9.22
C PRO A 164 14.96 9.97 8.59
N VAL A 165 14.71 8.83 9.24
CA VAL A 165 13.51 8.03 9.04
C VAL A 165 12.46 8.53 10.02
N ILE A 166 11.46 9.24 9.49
CA ILE A 166 10.39 9.79 10.33
C ILE A 166 9.41 8.66 10.64
N VAL A 167 9.21 8.38 11.92
CA VAL A 167 8.28 7.34 12.38
C VAL A 167 7.01 7.92 13.01
N GLN A 168 7.06 9.16 13.55
CA GLN A 168 5.87 9.85 14.01
C GLN A 168 5.97 11.34 13.69
N LYS A 169 4.91 11.93 13.17
CA LYS A 169 4.84 13.35 12.86
C LYS A 169 4.73 14.20 14.12
N SER A 170 4.94 15.51 13.98
CA SER A 170 4.79 16.48 15.05
C SER A 170 3.35 16.60 15.58
N ASP A 171 2.35 16.24 14.78
CA ASP A 171 0.93 16.18 15.17
C ASP A 171 0.53 14.85 15.84
N GLY A 172 1.50 13.94 16.05
CA GLY A 172 1.30 12.62 16.63
C GLY A 172 0.89 11.54 15.62
N GLY A 173 0.66 11.90 14.36
CA GLY A 173 0.26 10.95 13.31
C GLY A 173 1.40 10.01 12.92
N TYR A 174 1.07 8.76 12.62
CA TYR A 174 2.02 7.77 12.13
C TYR A 174 2.23 7.85 10.63
N LEU A 175 3.35 7.29 10.17
CA LEU A 175 3.76 7.26 8.77
C LEU A 175 3.88 5.82 8.27
N TYR A 176 4.01 5.65 6.95
CA TYR A 176 4.23 4.34 6.32
C TYR A 176 5.39 3.56 6.95
N ALA A 177 6.47 4.27 7.35
CA ALA A 177 7.60 3.64 7.99
C ALA A 177 7.22 2.91 9.28
N THR A 178 6.33 3.50 10.10
CA THR A 178 5.87 2.88 11.35
C THR A 178 5.01 1.65 11.09
N THR A 179 4.09 1.74 10.13
CA THR A 179 3.25 0.61 9.71
C THR A 179 4.11 -0.53 9.15
N ASP A 180 5.10 -0.21 8.31
CA ASP A 180 6.00 -1.21 7.76
C ASP A 180 6.93 -1.83 8.82
N LEU A 181 7.39 -1.06 9.83
CA LEU A 181 8.14 -1.58 10.97
C LEU A 181 7.29 -2.54 11.80
N SER A 182 6.03 -2.18 12.07
CA SER A 182 5.07 -3.07 12.72
C SER A 182 4.85 -4.36 11.92
N ALA A 183 4.73 -4.23 10.59
CA ALA A 183 4.59 -5.38 9.70
C ALA A 183 5.83 -6.29 9.70
N VAL A 184 7.05 -5.75 9.73
CA VAL A 184 8.28 -6.56 9.89
C VAL A 184 8.27 -7.25 11.24
N ARG A 185 7.98 -6.53 12.33
CA ARG A 185 7.91 -7.06 13.70
C ARG A 185 6.94 -8.23 13.79
N TYR A 186 5.74 -8.09 13.23
CA TYR A 186 4.73 -9.14 13.17
C TYR A 186 5.21 -10.36 12.37
N ARG A 187 5.72 -10.13 11.15
CA ARG A 187 6.12 -11.22 10.23
C ARG A 187 7.32 -12.00 10.73
N ALA A 188 8.33 -11.32 11.28
CA ALA A 188 9.51 -11.97 11.82
C ALA A 188 9.27 -12.59 13.21
N GLY A 189 8.48 -11.91 14.06
CA GLY A 189 8.19 -12.33 15.44
C GLY A 189 7.02 -13.31 15.53
N GLU A 190 5.79 -12.84 15.34
CA GLU A 190 4.59 -13.66 15.57
C GLU A 190 4.40 -14.76 14.52
N VAL A 191 4.63 -14.42 13.24
CA VAL A 191 4.54 -15.40 12.14
C VAL A 191 5.75 -16.33 12.13
N GLY A 192 6.90 -15.88 12.64
CA GLY A 192 8.14 -16.64 12.67
C GLY A 192 8.74 -16.87 11.28
N ALA A 193 8.52 -15.95 10.35
CA ALA A 193 9.04 -16.08 9.00
C ALA A 193 10.56 -15.90 8.97
N GLU A 194 11.27 -16.87 8.39
CA GLU A 194 12.74 -16.82 8.22
C GLU A 194 13.15 -15.93 7.04
N ARG A 195 12.22 -15.66 6.12
CA ARG A 195 12.47 -14.89 4.91
C ARG A 195 11.26 -14.05 4.53
N LEU A 196 11.44 -12.74 4.44
CA LEU A 196 10.41 -11.78 4.05
C LEU A 196 10.72 -11.22 2.67
N LEU A 197 9.88 -11.56 1.69
CA LEU A 197 10.03 -11.13 0.30
C LEU A 197 9.04 -9.99 0.02
N TYR A 198 9.55 -8.78 -0.24
CA TYR A 198 8.75 -7.60 -0.59
C TYR A 198 8.75 -7.42 -2.11
N ILE A 199 7.63 -7.73 -2.76
CA ILE A 199 7.46 -7.59 -4.20
C ILE A 199 6.71 -6.30 -4.45
N VAL A 200 7.45 -5.20 -4.56
CA VAL A 200 6.90 -3.84 -4.71
C VAL A 200 7.67 -3.03 -5.76
N ASP A 201 7.11 -1.88 -6.14
CA ASP A 201 7.70 -0.99 -7.16
C ASP A 201 9.12 -0.54 -6.77
N ALA A 202 10.01 -0.46 -7.76
CA ALA A 202 11.40 -0.04 -7.58
C ALA A 202 11.56 1.35 -6.92
N ARG A 203 10.56 2.22 -7.04
CA ARG A 203 10.54 3.53 -6.39
C ARG A 203 10.50 3.45 -4.86
N GLN A 204 10.07 2.30 -4.29
CA GLN A 204 10.05 2.05 -2.85
C GLN A 204 11.40 1.57 -2.29
N ASN A 205 12.44 1.44 -3.14
CA ASN A 205 13.72 0.85 -2.73
C ASN A 205 14.38 1.56 -1.53
N LEU A 206 14.43 2.90 -1.55
CA LEU A 206 15.02 3.66 -0.43
C LEU A 206 14.21 3.47 0.85
N HIS A 207 12.89 3.59 0.75
CA HIS A 207 11.98 3.41 1.86
C HIS A 207 12.16 2.03 2.51
N LEU A 208 12.14 0.94 1.73
CA LEU A 208 12.33 -0.41 2.28
C LEU A 208 13.72 -0.63 2.88
N LYS A 209 14.78 -0.06 2.27
CA LYS A 209 16.12 -0.10 2.88
C LYS A 209 16.12 0.57 4.26
N GLN A 210 15.48 1.72 4.40
CA GLN A 210 15.35 2.42 5.67
C GLN A 210 14.54 1.60 6.68
N VAL A 211 13.39 1.06 6.29
CA VAL A 211 12.57 0.20 7.16
C VAL A 211 13.36 -1.02 7.63
N PHE A 212 14.06 -1.71 6.72
CA PHE A 212 14.85 -2.89 7.06
C PHE A 212 15.99 -2.56 8.01
N ALA A 213 16.68 -1.44 7.80
CA ALA A 213 17.77 -1.01 8.67
C ALA A 213 17.26 -0.64 10.08
N VAL A 214 16.16 0.10 10.18
CA VAL A 214 15.52 0.41 11.47
C VAL A 214 15.03 -0.87 12.15
N ALA A 215 14.40 -1.79 11.41
CA ALA A 215 13.93 -3.07 11.95
C ALA A 215 15.09 -3.93 12.50
N ARG A 216 16.28 -3.89 11.85
CA ARG A 216 17.51 -4.52 12.36
C ARG A 216 17.98 -3.86 13.63
N ALA A 217 18.10 -2.53 13.63
CA ALA A 217 18.55 -1.77 14.80
C ALA A 217 17.62 -1.96 15.99
N ALA A 218 16.32 -2.06 15.77
CA ALA A 218 15.31 -2.31 16.79
C ALA A 218 15.19 -3.80 17.21
N GLY A 219 15.95 -4.70 16.58
CA GLY A 219 15.89 -6.13 16.90
C GLY A 219 14.62 -6.84 16.46
N TYR A 220 13.77 -6.21 15.62
CA TYR A 220 12.54 -6.82 15.10
C TYR A 220 12.81 -7.96 14.12
N ALA A 221 13.91 -7.88 13.41
CA ALA A 221 14.34 -8.94 12.51
C ALA A 221 15.81 -9.29 12.82
N PRO A 222 16.09 -10.39 13.55
CA PRO A 222 17.45 -10.84 13.79
C PRO A 222 18.17 -11.23 12.49
N ASP A 223 19.51 -11.31 12.48
CA ASP A 223 20.31 -11.57 11.26
C ASP A 223 19.94 -12.90 10.57
N SER A 224 19.36 -13.83 11.31
CA SER A 224 18.83 -15.09 10.75
C SER A 224 17.60 -14.91 9.84
N VAL A 225 16.88 -13.80 9.96
CA VAL A 225 15.72 -13.50 9.10
C VAL A 225 16.19 -12.72 7.87
N LEU A 226 15.90 -13.18 6.68
CA LEU A 226 16.23 -12.50 5.44
C LEU A 226 15.15 -11.46 5.08
N LEU A 227 15.55 -10.20 4.91
CA LEU A 227 14.70 -9.11 4.45
C LEU A 227 15.10 -8.75 3.02
N GLU A 228 14.22 -8.96 2.06
CA GLU A 228 14.55 -8.84 0.64
C GLU A 228 13.49 -8.03 -0.12
N HIS A 229 13.96 -7.08 -0.93
CA HIS A 229 13.14 -6.34 -1.87
C HIS A 229 13.34 -6.87 -3.29
N TYR A 230 12.26 -7.37 -3.89
CA TYR A 230 12.21 -7.78 -5.29
C TYR A 230 11.47 -6.71 -6.10
N PRO A 231 12.20 -5.72 -6.63
CA PRO A 231 11.59 -4.59 -7.32
C PRO A 231 11.06 -4.99 -8.68
N PHE A 232 9.93 -4.42 -9.05
CA PHE A 232 9.47 -4.43 -10.43
C PHE A 232 9.47 -3.01 -11.00
N GLY A 233 9.59 -2.92 -12.33
CA GLY A 233 9.65 -1.65 -13.04
C GLY A 233 8.27 -1.03 -13.23
N THR A 234 8.29 0.25 -13.57
CA THR A 234 7.08 1.02 -13.92
C THR A 234 6.71 0.77 -15.39
N MET A 235 5.42 0.64 -15.69
CA MET A 235 4.94 0.61 -17.08
C MET A 235 5.25 1.94 -17.75
N LEU A 236 5.84 1.87 -18.94
CA LEU A 236 6.22 3.04 -19.73
C LEU A 236 5.25 3.24 -20.89
N GLY A 237 4.94 4.49 -21.18
CA GLY A 237 4.23 4.89 -22.40
C GLY A 237 5.12 4.79 -23.65
N MET A 238 4.55 5.13 -24.82
CA MET A 238 5.28 5.16 -26.10
C MET A 238 6.45 6.17 -26.10
N ASP A 239 6.40 7.15 -25.20
CA ASP A 239 7.44 8.15 -24.97
C ASP A 239 8.55 7.69 -24.01
N HIS A 240 8.56 6.41 -23.64
CA HIS A 240 9.46 5.80 -22.66
C HIS A 240 9.42 6.46 -21.26
N LYS A 241 8.37 7.21 -20.95
CA LYS A 241 8.15 7.77 -19.61
C LYS A 241 7.13 6.96 -18.85
N PRO A 242 7.18 7.00 -17.50
CA PRO A 242 6.14 6.37 -16.69
C PRO A 242 4.75 6.79 -17.13
N PHE A 243 3.86 5.83 -17.26
CA PHE A 243 2.46 6.09 -17.62
C PHE A 243 1.90 7.13 -16.65
N LYS A 244 1.74 8.37 -17.13
CA LYS A 244 1.10 9.44 -16.37
C LYS A 244 -0.29 9.64 -16.95
N SER A 245 -1.28 9.48 -16.13
CA SER A 245 -2.68 9.85 -16.45
C SER A 245 -2.85 11.38 -16.61
N ARG A 246 -2.11 11.98 -17.56
CA ARG A 246 -2.13 13.44 -17.78
C ARG A 246 -3.28 13.93 -18.67
N VAL A 247 -3.99 13.02 -19.31
CA VAL A 247 -5.13 13.39 -20.18
C VAL A 247 -6.32 12.53 -19.78
N GLY A 248 -6.94 12.88 -18.66
CA GLY A 248 -8.33 12.58 -18.38
C GLY A 248 -8.78 11.13 -18.19
N GLY A 249 -7.87 10.14 -18.17
CA GLY A 249 -8.25 8.76 -17.94
C GLY A 249 -7.07 7.92 -17.45
N LEU A 250 -7.15 7.39 -16.23
CA LEU A 250 -6.39 6.20 -15.88
C LEU A 250 -6.89 5.07 -16.78
N VAL A 251 -6.00 4.43 -17.55
CA VAL A 251 -6.36 3.21 -18.26
C VAL A 251 -6.57 2.14 -17.20
N LYS A 252 -7.80 1.69 -17.04
CA LYS A 252 -8.10 0.62 -16.07
C LYS A 252 -7.32 -0.62 -16.47
N LEU A 253 -6.70 -1.27 -15.49
CA LEU A 253 -5.94 -2.51 -15.75
C LEU A 253 -6.82 -3.56 -16.45
N MET A 254 -8.11 -3.61 -16.11
CA MET A 254 -9.07 -4.50 -16.77
C MET A 254 -9.22 -4.19 -18.26
N ASP A 255 -9.23 -2.92 -18.64
CA ASP A 255 -9.34 -2.50 -20.05
C ASP A 255 -8.07 -2.88 -20.83
N LEU A 256 -6.89 -2.71 -20.22
CA LEU A 256 -5.63 -3.16 -20.82
C LEU A 256 -5.59 -4.68 -21.03
N LEU A 257 -6.07 -5.44 -20.05
CA LEU A 257 -6.16 -6.90 -20.17
C LEU A 257 -7.15 -7.30 -21.27
N GLN A 258 -8.29 -6.61 -21.40
CA GLN A 258 -9.26 -6.87 -22.46
C GLN A 258 -8.65 -6.54 -23.83
N GLU A 259 -8.03 -5.37 -23.97
CA GLU A 259 -7.38 -4.99 -25.24
C GLU A 259 -6.26 -5.97 -25.65
N ALA A 260 -5.47 -6.45 -24.66
CA ALA A 260 -4.43 -7.45 -24.95
C ALA A 260 -5.03 -8.77 -25.44
N GLU A 261 -6.12 -9.24 -24.83
CA GLU A 261 -6.85 -10.43 -25.23
C GLU A 261 -7.44 -10.28 -26.63
N ASP A 262 -8.12 -9.17 -26.91
CA ASP A 262 -8.74 -8.88 -28.21
C ASP A 262 -7.70 -8.85 -29.34
N ARG A 263 -6.55 -8.18 -29.09
CA ARG A 263 -5.44 -8.14 -30.07
C ARG A 263 -4.83 -9.52 -30.29
N ALA A 264 -4.66 -10.30 -29.23
CA ALA A 264 -4.14 -11.68 -29.35
C ALA A 264 -5.11 -12.55 -30.15
N TYR A 265 -6.43 -12.43 -29.91
CA TYR A 265 -7.46 -13.15 -30.62
C TYR A 265 -7.45 -12.86 -32.11
N VAL A 266 -7.39 -11.56 -32.52
CA VAL A 266 -7.28 -11.14 -33.91
C VAL A 266 -6.03 -11.73 -34.55
N LEU A 267 -4.87 -11.60 -33.90
CA LEU A 267 -3.59 -12.09 -34.44
C LEU A 267 -3.57 -13.62 -34.62
N VAL A 268 -4.18 -14.36 -33.69
CA VAL A 268 -4.29 -15.83 -33.78
C VAL A 268 -5.22 -16.22 -34.91
N GLY A 269 -6.39 -15.55 -35.07
CA GLY A 269 -7.31 -15.78 -36.16
C GLY A 269 -6.72 -15.51 -37.56
N GLU A 270 -5.93 -14.42 -37.68
CA GLU A 270 -5.19 -14.15 -38.92
C GLU A 270 -4.18 -15.23 -39.31
N LYS A 271 -3.53 -15.85 -38.30
CA LYS A 271 -2.52 -16.90 -38.52
C LYS A 271 -3.12 -18.30 -38.65
N ASN A 272 -4.30 -18.51 -38.09
CA ASN A 272 -5.00 -19.80 -38.03
C ASN A 272 -6.49 -19.58 -38.39
N PRO A 273 -6.83 -19.35 -39.68
CA PRO A 273 -8.20 -19.04 -40.09
C PRO A 273 -9.24 -20.12 -39.78
N ASP A 274 -8.77 -21.35 -39.52
CA ASP A 274 -9.61 -22.53 -39.26
C ASP A 274 -9.88 -22.77 -37.72
N LEU A 275 -9.38 -21.86 -36.87
CA LEU A 275 -9.66 -21.86 -35.43
C LEU A 275 -10.92 -21.01 -35.19
#